data_b6549c079dbe860bd373cb756edbb6da
#
_entry.id   b6549c079dbe860bd373cb756edbb6da
#
_cell.length_a   1.000
_cell.length_b   1.000
_cell.length_c   1.000
_cell.angle_alpha   90.00
_cell.angle_beta   90.00
_cell.angle_gamma   90.00
#
_symmetry.space_group_name_H-M   'P 1'
#
loop_
_entity.id
_entity.type
_entity.pdbx_description
1 polymer ?
#
loop_
_entity_poly.entity_id
_entity_poly.type
_entity_poly.pdbx_seq_one_letter_code
_entity_poly.pdbx_strand_id
1 'polypeptide(L)'
;FNKITQAMYDNGYVLVRLRDLVVETTDADGTVHFTPNTELKLPAGKKAFVMSLDDLSYYHSYDGRGIASKIVLDENGKPTCEYVQADGTTVTGAYDCVPLLDQFIAEHPDAYHGAKGMIALTGYDGILGYRTDIAYKTHENLTADQQAWLDAHPDFNWDEECAEAKKVADAIKDALN
;
A
#
# COMPACT_ATOMS: atom_id res chain seq x y z
N PHE A 1 11.27 -3.06 7.99
CA PHE A 1 10.25 -2.04 8.23
C PHE A 1 10.28 -1.60 9.70
N ASN A 2 9.90 -2.46 10.67
CA ASN A 2 9.73 -2.11 12.10
C ASN A 2 10.91 -1.37 12.74
N LYS A 3 12.16 -1.75 12.41
CA LYS A 3 13.35 -1.05 12.92
C LYS A 3 13.45 0.39 12.41
N ILE A 4 12.99 0.66 11.19
CA ILE A 4 13.02 1.99 10.59
C ILE A 4 11.94 2.86 11.24
N THR A 5 10.70 2.37 11.34
CA THR A 5 9.59 3.10 11.97
C THR A 5 9.89 3.41 13.43
N GLN A 6 10.43 2.44 14.18
CA GLN A 6 10.86 2.66 15.57
C GLN A 6 11.97 3.72 15.66
N ALA A 7 12.99 3.64 14.81
CA ALA A 7 14.06 4.64 14.81
C ALA A 7 13.56 6.05 14.47
N MET A 8 12.61 6.18 13.56
CA MET A 8 11.97 7.47 13.24
C MET A 8 11.22 8.01 14.46
N TYR A 9 10.45 7.17 15.12
CA TYR A 9 9.71 7.54 16.34
C TYR A 9 10.65 7.98 17.47
N ASP A 10 11.71 7.19 17.76
CA ASP A 10 12.70 7.49 18.80
C ASP A 10 13.44 8.82 18.55
N ASN A 11 13.58 9.20 17.26
CA ASN A 11 14.16 10.49 16.85
C ASN A 11 13.14 11.64 16.78
N GLY A 12 11.93 11.41 17.27
CA GLY A 12 10.89 12.44 17.40
C GLY A 12 10.16 12.78 16.10
N TYR A 13 10.16 11.88 15.11
CA TYR A 13 9.37 12.05 13.90
C TYR A 13 7.93 11.61 14.12
N VAL A 14 7.00 12.29 13.44
CA VAL A 14 5.57 11.96 13.38
C VAL A 14 5.11 11.93 11.92
N LEU A 15 4.25 10.98 11.62
CA LEU A 15 3.65 10.82 10.30
C LEU A 15 2.65 11.94 10.02
N VAL A 16 2.79 12.57 8.86
CA VAL A 16 1.88 13.60 8.34
C VAL A 16 1.51 13.30 6.90
N ARG A 17 0.38 13.84 6.44
CA ARG A 17 0.03 13.72 5.01
C ARG A 17 0.98 14.54 4.16
N LEU A 18 1.34 14.03 2.98
CA LEU A 18 2.11 14.81 2.00
C LEU A 18 1.42 16.15 1.69
N ARG A 19 0.10 16.13 1.52
CA ARG A 19 -0.68 17.34 1.24
C ARG A 19 -0.65 18.37 2.36
N ASP A 20 -0.36 17.96 3.61
CA ASP A 20 -0.27 18.89 4.74
C ASP A 20 1.04 19.69 4.74
N LEU A 21 2.04 19.24 3.96
CA LEU A 21 3.32 19.92 3.81
C LEU A 21 3.30 21.04 2.77
N VAL A 22 2.25 21.13 1.96
CA VAL A 22 2.15 22.09 0.86
C VAL A 22 0.81 22.80 0.88
N VAL A 23 0.81 24.04 0.40
CA VAL A 23 -0.40 24.81 0.07
C VAL A 23 -0.51 24.87 -1.44
N GLU A 24 -1.63 24.40 -1.95
CA GLU A 24 -1.99 24.51 -3.36
C GLU A 24 -2.75 25.80 -3.60
N THR A 25 -2.36 26.57 -4.59
CA THR A 25 -3.06 27.76 -5.07
C THR A 25 -3.24 27.67 -6.58
N THR A 26 -4.36 28.20 -7.08
CA THR A 26 -4.63 28.23 -8.54
C THR A 26 -4.85 29.67 -8.96
N ASP A 27 -4.10 30.10 -9.97
CA ASP A 27 -4.23 31.43 -10.56
C ASP A 27 -5.50 31.56 -11.42
N ALA A 28 -5.85 32.79 -11.81
CA ALA A 28 -7.02 33.06 -12.64
C ALA A 28 -6.98 32.40 -14.04
N ASP A 29 -5.81 32.06 -14.54
CA ASP A 29 -5.58 31.34 -15.78
C ASP A 29 -5.61 29.81 -15.64
N GLY A 30 -5.81 29.29 -14.40
CA GLY A 30 -5.85 27.87 -14.09
C GLY A 30 -4.49 27.28 -13.76
N THR A 31 -3.40 28.05 -13.68
CA THR A 31 -2.09 27.58 -13.29
C THR A 31 -2.05 27.22 -11.82
N VAL A 32 -1.61 26.00 -11.52
CA VAL A 32 -1.51 25.48 -10.15
C VAL A 32 -0.10 25.70 -9.60
N HIS A 33 -0.01 26.22 -8.39
CA HIS A 33 1.22 26.45 -7.65
C HIS A 33 1.21 25.69 -6.33
N PHE A 34 2.39 25.17 -5.94
CA PHE A 34 2.60 24.56 -4.64
C PHE A 34 3.65 25.33 -3.87
N THR A 35 3.33 25.71 -2.64
CA THR A 35 4.27 26.38 -1.72
C THR A 35 4.35 25.59 -0.41
N PRO A 36 5.49 25.66 0.34
CA PRO A 36 5.58 25.02 1.65
C PRO A 36 4.48 25.53 2.60
N ASN A 37 3.82 24.63 3.31
CA ASN A 37 2.88 24.97 4.35
C ASN A 37 3.62 25.32 5.63
N THR A 38 3.79 26.62 5.90
CA THR A 38 4.44 27.14 7.13
C THR A 38 3.52 27.14 8.34
N GLU A 39 2.22 26.85 8.17
CA GLU A 39 1.21 26.81 9.23
C GLU A 39 0.99 25.41 9.82
N LEU A 40 1.69 24.40 9.31
CA LEU A 40 1.62 23.04 9.84
C LEU A 40 2.08 23.03 11.30
N LYS A 41 1.16 22.65 12.20
CA LYS A 41 1.43 22.58 13.64
C LYS A 41 1.72 21.13 14.04
N LEU A 42 2.85 20.94 14.67
CA LEU A 42 3.25 19.64 15.25
C LEU A 42 3.38 19.79 16.77
N PRO A 43 3.29 18.70 17.53
CA PRO A 43 3.62 18.71 18.94
C PRO A 43 5.05 19.23 19.17
N ALA A 44 5.28 19.90 20.30
CA ALA A 44 6.57 20.52 20.60
C ALA A 44 7.72 19.48 20.53
N GLY A 45 8.78 19.84 19.81
CA GLY A 45 9.96 18.98 19.63
C GLY A 45 9.80 17.85 18.61
N LYS A 46 8.64 17.71 17.98
CA LYS A 46 8.42 16.71 16.94
C LYS A 46 8.79 17.26 15.54
N LYS A 47 9.08 16.35 14.63
CA LYS A 47 9.43 16.61 13.24
C LYS A 47 8.48 15.86 12.32
N ALA A 48 8.02 16.51 11.25
CA ALA A 48 7.19 15.85 10.25
C ALA A 48 8.00 14.85 9.41
N PHE A 49 7.41 13.71 9.07
CA PHE A 49 7.86 12.89 7.94
C PHE A 49 6.68 12.29 7.19
N VAL A 50 6.88 12.03 5.91
CA VAL A 50 5.93 11.34 5.04
C VAL A 50 6.51 9.98 4.71
N MET A 51 5.68 8.95 4.81
CA MET A 51 6.00 7.61 4.35
C MET A 51 5.36 7.38 2.98
N SER A 52 6.16 7.02 1.99
CA SER A 52 5.71 6.55 0.68
C SER A 52 6.09 5.09 0.51
N LEU A 53 5.14 4.30 0.03
CA LEU A 53 5.27 2.89 -0.24
C LEU A 53 5.03 2.70 -1.74
N ASP A 54 6.08 2.30 -2.45
CA ASP A 54 6.03 2.21 -3.90
C ASP A 54 5.73 0.78 -4.35
N ASP A 55 5.09 0.66 -5.51
CA ASP A 55 4.79 -0.55 -6.25
C ASP A 55 3.63 -1.36 -5.64
N LEU A 56 3.80 -2.10 -4.57
CA LEU A 56 2.81 -2.99 -3.94
C LEU A 56 2.03 -3.86 -4.97
N SER A 57 2.71 -4.33 -6.01
CA SER A 57 2.15 -5.24 -7.02
C SER A 57 2.15 -6.70 -6.56
N TYR A 58 3.09 -7.08 -5.69
CA TYR A 58 3.24 -8.44 -5.16
C TYR A 58 3.27 -9.49 -6.29
N TYR A 59 4.39 -9.51 -7.01
CA TYR A 59 4.57 -10.45 -8.13
C TYR A 59 4.59 -11.89 -7.63
N HIS A 60 3.77 -12.76 -8.22
CA HIS A 60 3.70 -14.18 -7.88
C HIS A 60 5.04 -14.91 -8.05
N SER A 61 5.96 -14.38 -8.86
CA SER A 61 7.32 -14.89 -8.97
C SER A 61 8.12 -14.84 -7.68
N TYR A 62 7.66 -14.07 -6.67
CA TYR A 62 8.25 -13.99 -5.33
C TYR A 62 7.56 -14.90 -4.30
N ASP A 63 6.51 -15.61 -4.67
CA ASP A 63 5.85 -16.56 -3.78
C ASP A 63 6.83 -17.62 -3.26
N GLY A 64 6.77 -17.92 -1.98
CA GLY A 64 7.72 -18.82 -1.32
C GLY A 64 9.12 -18.23 -1.07
N ARG A 65 9.36 -16.95 -1.37
CA ARG A 65 10.69 -16.31 -1.27
C ARG A 65 10.81 -15.26 -0.15
N GLY A 66 9.88 -15.26 0.79
CA GLY A 66 9.95 -14.38 1.97
C GLY A 66 9.29 -13.01 1.80
N ILE A 67 8.49 -12.82 0.75
CA ILE A 67 7.73 -11.60 0.46
C ILE A 67 6.24 -11.93 0.53
N ALA A 68 5.42 -11.00 1.03
CA ALA A 68 3.97 -11.14 1.01
C ALA A 68 3.47 -11.30 -0.44
N SER A 69 2.39 -12.04 -0.60
CA SER A 69 1.85 -12.38 -1.93
C SER A 69 0.68 -11.49 -2.32
N LYS A 70 -0.06 -10.97 -1.32
CA LYS A 70 -1.28 -10.19 -1.55
C LYS A 70 -1.69 -9.45 -0.28
N ILE A 71 -2.32 -8.28 -0.41
CA ILE A 71 -3.08 -7.68 0.69
C ILE A 71 -4.53 -8.16 0.59
N VAL A 72 -5.05 -8.64 1.70
CA VAL A 72 -6.44 -9.10 1.84
C VAL A 72 -7.09 -8.43 3.05
N LEU A 73 -8.38 -8.61 3.25
CA LEU A 73 -9.08 -8.17 4.46
C LEU A 73 -9.25 -9.32 5.43
N ASP A 74 -9.02 -9.06 6.71
CA ASP A 74 -9.34 -9.99 7.78
C ASP A 74 -10.86 -10.08 8.02
N GLU A 75 -11.28 -10.88 8.99
CA GLU A 75 -12.69 -11.06 9.37
C GLU A 75 -13.38 -9.78 9.86
N ASN A 76 -12.60 -8.76 10.25
CA ASN A 76 -13.08 -7.45 10.69
C ASN A 76 -13.00 -6.39 9.56
N GLY A 77 -12.64 -6.79 8.35
CA GLY A 77 -12.46 -5.91 7.21
C GLY A 77 -11.19 -5.05 7.25
N LYS A 78 -10.20 -5.42 8.07
CA LYS A 78 -8.92 -4.71 8.16
C LYS A 78 -7.89 -5.29 7.19
N PRO A 79 -7.04 -4.45 6.58
CA PRO A 79 -5.96 -4.91 5.73
C PRO A 79 -4.97 -5.82 6.48
N THR A 80 -4.70 -6.97 5.91
CA THR A 80 -3.67 -7.93 6.32
C THR A 80 -3.01 -8.49 5.07
N CYS A 81 -2.02 -9.39 5.21
CA CYS A 81 -1.34 -9.98 4.06
C CYS A 81 -1.58 -11.48 3.99
N GLU A 82 -1.69 -11.99 2.76
CA GLU A 82 -1.36 -13.38 2.47
C GLU A 82 0.15 -13.50 2.24
N TYR A 83 0.68 -14.62 2.68
CA TYR A 83 2.08 -15.00 2.50
C TYR A 83 2.16 -16.45 2.10
N VAL A 84 2.69 -16.72 0.92
CA VAL A 84 2.99 -18.07 0.46
C VAL A 84 4.34 -18.49 1.02
N GLN A 85 4.36 -19.55 1.81
CA GLN A 85 5.56 -20.11 2.41
C GLN A 85 6.37 -20.93 1.39
N ALA A 86 7.61 -21.26 1.73
CA ALA A 86 8.49 -22.04 0.86
C ALA A 86 7.96 -23.46 0.53
N ASP A 87 7.08 -24.00 1.38
CA ASP A 87 6.41 -25.29 1.16
C ASP A 87 5.10 -25.17 0.35
N GLY A 88 4.75 -23.95 -0.09
CA GLY A 88 3.54 -23.65 -0.85
C GLY A 88 2.29 -23.42 0.00
N THR A 89 2.37 -23.51 1.33
CA THR A 89 1.23 -23.19 2.20
C THR A 89 1.02 -21.67 2.27
N THR A 90 -0.24 -21.24 2.27
CA THR A 90 -0.61 -19.83 2.43
C THR A 90 -1.04 -19.57 3.88
N VAL A 91 -0.47 -18.53 4.47
CA VAL A 91 -0.83 -18.03 5.80
C VAL A 91 -1.18 -16.56 5.72
N THR A 92 -1.96 -16.07 6.69
CA THR A 92 -2.32 -14.65 6.79
C THR A 92 -1.68 -13.99 8.00
N GLY A 93 -1.34 -12.70 7.88
CA GLY A 93 -0.76 -11.95 8.98
C GLY A 93 -0.12 -10.62 8.53
N ALA A 94 0.54 -9.95 9.47
CA ALA A 94 1.24 -8.70 9.21
C ALA A 94 2.63 -8.96 8.60
N TYR A 95 2.67 -9.29 7.33
CA TYR A 95 3.91 -9.65 6.63
C TYR A 95 4.49 -8.52 5.78
N ASP A 96 3.78 -7.39 5.64
CA ASP A 96 4.28 -6.25 4.89
C ASP A 96 3.83 -4.91 5.52
N CYS A 97 4.29 -3.82 4.92
CA CYS A 97 4.25 -2.46 5.43
C CYS A 97 2.86 -1.97 5.86
N VAL A 98 1.78 -2.30 5.13
CA VAL A 98 0.43 -1.81 5.46
C VAL A 98 -0.03 -2.29 6.83
N PRO A 99 -0.16 -3.60 7.11
CA PRO A 99 -0.59 -4.06 8.43
C PRO A 99 0.49 -3.84 9.51
N LEU A 100 1.78 -3.83 9.16
CA LEU A 100 2.85 -3.52 10.11
C LEU A 100 2.79 -2.06 10.57
N LEU A 101 2.43 -1.13 9.69
CA LEU A 101 2.25 0.26 10.05
C LEU A 101 1.03 0.45 10.95
N ASP A 102 -0.05 -0.27 10.70
CA ASP A 102 -1.24 -0.27 11.56
C ASP A 102 -0.92 -0.74 12.98
N GLN A 103 -0.14 -1.82 13.11
CA GLN A 103 0.34 -2.30 14.42
C GLN A 103 1.22 -1.25 15.09
N PHE A 104 2.18 -0.67 14.38
CA PHE A 104 3.07 0.35 14.91
C PHE A 104 2.30 1.58 15.45
N ILE A 105 1.29 2.06 14.71
CA ILE A 105 0.48 3.21 15.14
C ILE A 105 -0.42 2.86 16.32
N ALA A 106 -0.92 1.62 16.40
CA ALA A 106 -1.68 1.15 17.55
C ALA A 106 -0.82 1.13 18.84
N GLU A 107 0.46 0.79 18.71
CA GLU A 107 1.44 0.81 19.81
C GLU A 107 1.93 2.23 20.15
N HIS A 108 2.02 3.12 19.15
CA HIS A 108 2.54 4.48 19.23
C HIS A 108 1.57 5.50 18.62
N PRO A 109 0.40 5.75 19.25
CA PRO A 109 -0.62 6.63 18.68
C PRO A 109 -0.15 8.10 18.52
N ASP A 110 0.87 8.53 19.26
CA ASP A 110 1.51 9.84 19.12
C ASP A 110 2.53 9.93 17.95
N ALA A 111 2.81 8.80 17.28
CA ALA A 111 3.60 8.77 16.03
C ALA A 111 2.78 9.19 14.80
N TYR A 112 1.49 9.41 14.96
CA TYR A 112 0.53 9.66 13.90
C TYR A 112 -0.12 11.03 14.02
N HIS A 113 -0.13 11.78 12.93
CA HIS A 113 -0.75 13.10 12.87
C HIS A 113 -1.57 13.24 11.58
N GLY A 114 -2.71 12.57 11.55
CA GLY A 114 -3.70 12.68 10.48
C GLY A 114 -3.45 11.85 9.21
N ALA A 115 -2.32 11.13 9.09
CA ALA A 115 -2.11 10.17 8.01
C ALA A 115 -1.05 9.13 8.36
N LYS A 116 -1.22 7.94 7.85
CA LYS A 116 -0.28 6.82 8.06
C LYS A 116 0.79 6.76 6.99
N GLY A 117 0.42 6.90 5.73
CA GLY A 117 1.35 6.81 4.61
C GLY A 117 0.67 7.08 3.27
N MET A 118 1.45 7.02 2.21
CA MET A 118 1.00 7.11 0.83
C MET A 118 1.42 5.84 0.10
N ILE A 119 0.55 5.30 -0.73
CA ILE A 119 0.86 4.17 -1.61
C ILE A 119 0.89 4.70 -3.04
N ALA A 120 1.99 4.44 -3.75
CA ALA A 120 2.17 4.75 -5.15
C ALA A 120 2.08 3.44 -5.96
N LEU A 121 0.87 3.14 -6.45
CA LEU A 121 0.62 1.94 -7.24
C LEU A 121 1.13 2.14 -8.67
N THR A 122 1.97 1.24 -9.16
CA THR A 122 2.48 1.26 -10.55
C THR A 122 1.51 0.61 -11.53
N GLY A 123 0.69 -0.33 -11.08
CA GLY A 123 -0.26 -1.08 -11.91
C GLY A 123 0.38 -2.15 -12.79
N TYR A 124 1.72 -2.29 -12.80
CA TYR A 124 2.38 -3.35 -13.53
C TYR A 124 2.02 -4.72 -12.92
N ASP A 125 1.59 -5.65 -13.76
CA ASP A 125 1.06 -6.97 -13.38
C ASP A 125 -0.24 -6.90 -12.54
N GLY A 126 -0.57 -5.76 -11.99
CA GLY A 126 -1.74 -5.48 -11.18
C GLY A 126 -1.45 -4.63 -9.94
N ILE A 127 -2.33 -4.67 -8.95
CA ILE A 127 -2.22 -3.90 -7.71
C ILE A 127 -2.49 -4.78 -6.49
N LEU A 128 -1.79 -4.52 -5.39
CA LEU A 128 -2.02 -5.14 -4.07
C LEU A 128 -1.97 -6.69 -4.09
N GLY A 129 -1.34 -7.29 -5.10
CA GLY A 129 -1.30 -8.73 -5.32
C GLY A 129 -2.43 -9.29 -6.19
N TYR A 130 -3.36 -8.44 -6.65
CA TYR A 130 -4.44 -8.79 -7.56
C TYR A 130 -4.01 -8.60 -9.01
N ARG A 131 -4.31 -9.56 -9.87
CA ARG A 131 -3.93 -9.56 -11.30
C ARG A 131 -4.88 -8.71 -12.12
N THR A 132 -4.77 -7.38 -11.94
CA THR A 132 -5.68 -6.39 -12.55
C THR A 132 -5.17 -5.79 -13.85
N ASP A 133 -3.97 -6.14 -14.31
CA ASP A 133 -3.47 -5.73 -15.63
C ASP A 133 -4.44 -6.25 -16.71
N ILE A 134 -4.72 -5.38 -17.68
CA ILE A 134 -5.67 -5.67 -18.77
C ILE A 134 -5.22 -6.85 -19.63
N ALA A 135 -3.93 -7.15 -19.68
CA ALA A 135 -3.39 -8.30 -20.39
C ALA A 135 -4.00 -9.63 -19.90
N TYR A 136 -4.30 -9.76 -18.61
CA TYR A 136 -4.97 -10.94 -18.07
C TYR A 136 -6.43 -11.10 -18.55
N LYS A 137 -7.10 -10.00 -18.92
CA LYS A 137 -8.46 -10.05 -19.49
C LYS A 137 -8.46 -10.33 -20.98
N THR A 138 -7.58 -9.64 -21.71
CA THR A 138 -7.59 -9.68 -23.17
C THR A 138 -6.76 -10.83 -23.74
N HIS A 139 -5.87 -11.40 -22.95
CA HIS A 139 -4.83 -12.36 -23.33
C HIS A 139 -3.90 -11.80 -24.42
N GLU A 140 -3.78 -10.48 -24.53
CA GLU A 140 -2.89 -9.81 -25.45
C GLU A 140 -1.63 -9.32 -24.73
N ASN A 141 -0.47 -9.48 -25.36
CA ASN A 141 0.83 -9.02 -24.85
C ASN A 141 1.23 -9.65 -23.50
N LEU A 142 0.72 -10.82 -23.17
CA LEU A 142 1.11 -11.54 -21.97
C LEU A 142 2.62 -11.87 -21.99
N THR A 143 3.27 -11.69 -20.87
CA THR A 143 4.59 -12.25 -20.63
C THR A 143 4.49 -13.77 -20.45
N ALA A 144 5.61 -14.49 -20.56
CA ALA A 144 5.62 -15.91 -20.31
C ALA A 144 5.17 -16.28 -18.88
N ASP A 145 5.51 -15.46 -17.90
CA ASP A 145 5.11 -15.65 -16.50
C ASP A 145 3.60 -15.43 -16.30
N GLN A 146 3.03 -14.39 -16.92
CA GLN A 146 1.59 -14.14 -16.89
C GLN A 146 0.79 -15.27 -17.55
N GLN A 147 1.26 -15.75 -18.71
CA GLN A 147 0.62 -16.89 -19.37
C GLN A 147 0.68 -18.16 -18.52
N ALA A 148 1.84 -18.47 -17.94
CA ALA A 148 2.00 -19.64 -17.06
C ALA A 148 1.11 -19.53 -15.81
N TRP A 149 0.94 -18.32 -15.28
CA TRP A 149 0.04 -18.10 -14.16
C TRP A 149 -1.42 -18.35 -14.56
N LEU A 150 -1.88 -17.83 -15.70
CA LEU A 150 -3.25 -18.08 -16.21
C LEU A 150 -3.48 -19.57 -16.47
N ASP A 151 -2.51 -20.27 -17.04
CA ASP A 151 -2.62 -21.71 -17.30
C ASP A 151 -2.78 -22.52 -15.99
N ALA A 152 -2.19 -22.02 -14.89
CA ALA A 152 -2.31 -22.62 -13.56
C ALA A 152 -3.61 -22.21 -12.83
N HIS A 153 -4.34 -21.19 -13.32
CA HIS A 153 -5.56 -20.66 -12.72
C HIS A 153 -6.73 -20.62 -13.74
N PRO A 154 -7.21 -21.77 -14.23
CA PRO A 154 -8.21 -21.83 -15.31
C PRO A 154 -9.56 -21.21 -14.95
N ASP A 155 -9.87 -21.08 -13.66
CA ASP A 155 -11.10 -20.47 -13.14
C ASP A 155 -10.94 -18.97 -12.86
N PHE A 156 -9.80 -18.37 -13.24
CA PHE A 156 -9.55 -16.94 -13.03
C PHE A 156 -10.60 -16.06 -13.74
N ASN A 157 -11.13 -15.09 -13.00
CA ASN A 157 -12.08 -14.10 -13.51
C ASN A 157 -11.56 -12.69 -13.25
N TRP A 158 -11.14 -12.01 -14.31
CA TRP A 158 -10.54 -10.68 -14.21
C TRP A 158 -11.48 -9.63 -13.60
N ASP A 159 -12.78 -9.68 -13.89
CA ASP A 159 -13.75 -8.71 -13.37
C ASP A 159 -13.97 -8.89 -11.85
N GLU A 160 -13.96 -10.13 -11.36
CA GLU A 160 -14.01 -10.45 -9.93
C GLU A 160 -12.71 -10.05 -9.22
N GLU A 161 -11.58 -10.30 -9.83
CA GLU A 161 -10.26 -9.91 -9.31
C GLU A 161 -10.16 -8.38 -9.15
N CYS A 162 -10.61 -7.63 -10.13
CA CYS A 162 -10.67 -6.16 -10.06
C CYS A 162 -11.64 -5.67 -8.98
N ALA A 163 -12.76 -6.34 -8.77
CA ALA A 163 -13.73 -5.98 -7.73
C ALA A 163 -13.15 -6.20 -6.32
N GLU A 164 -12.46 -7.31 -6.10
CA GLU A 164 -11.77 -7.57 -4.83
C GLU A 164 -10.59 -6.61 -4.60
N ALA A 165 -9.77 -6.35 -5.62
CA ALA A 165 -8.70 -5.36 -5.56
C ALA A 165 -9.23 -3.98 -5.14
N LYS A 166 -10.36 -3.55 -5.75
CA LYS A 166 -11.01 -2.29 -5.39
C LYS A 166 -11.48 -2.26 -3.95
N LYS A 167 -12.12 -3.34 -3.49
CA LYS A 167 -12.61 -3.44 -2.11
C LYS A 167 -11.47 -3.31 -1.09
N VAL A 168 -10.34 -3.97 -1.34
CA VAL A 168 -9.14 -3.87 -0.49
C VAL A 168 -8.53 -2.47 -0.57
N ALA A 169 -8.43 -1.88 -1.75
CA ALA A 169 -7.92 -0.53 -1.93
C ALA A 169 -8.78 0.52 -1.21
N ASP A 170 -10.11 0.40 -1.26
CA ASP A 170 -11.03 1.27 -0.53
C ASP A 170 -10.83 1.13 1.00
N ALA A 171 -10.71 -0.09 1.52
CA ALA A 171 -10.44 -0.33 2.94
C ALA A 171 -9.09 0.26 3.40
N ILE A 172 -8.03 0.15 2.58
CA ILE A 172 -6.74 0.77 2.86
C ILE A 172 -6.88 2.29 2.88
N LYS A 173 -7.56 2.88 1.90
CA LYS A 173 -7.80 4.32 1.83
C LYS A 173 -8.55 4.84 3.06
N ASP A 174 -9.57 4.13 3.50
CA ASP A 174 -10.35 4.50 4.70
C ASP A 174 -9.51 4.37 5.98
N ALA A 175 -8.64 3.38 6.04
CA ALA A 175 -7.70 3.20 7.15
C ALA A 175 -6.55 4.22 7.16
N LEU A 176 -6.22 4.84 6.01
CA LEU A 176 -5.16 5.85 5.87
C LEU A 176 -5.63 7.29 6.18
N ASN A 177 -6.94 7.51 6.26
CA ASN A 177 -7.58 8.76 6.63
C ASN A 177 -8.06 8.71 8.07
#